data_d47d63d49f2392fa628ea1825be67795
#
_entry.id   d47d63d49f2392fa628ea1825be67795
#
_cell.length_a   1.000
_cell.length_b   1.000
_cell.length_c   1.000
_cell.angle_alpha   90.00
_cell.angle_beta   90.00
_cell.angle_gamma   90.00
#
_symmetry.space_group_name_H-M   'P 1'
#
loop_
_entity.id
_entity.type
_entity.pdbx_description
1 polymer ?
#
loop_
_entity_poly.entity_id
_entity_poly.type
_entity_poly.pdbx_seq_one_letter_code
_entity_poly.pdbx_strand_id
1 'polypeptide(L)'
;FIDHLITATKVDARQQTADLQVPFVNPETKNHWLVIYKHSLLKPDIELTPVSDKQKEEMQLLEKRFRDMNYTKGKLSDKEVETIRKKYDFYQITYKNGQVSGVPIYMVRAAEAYERIIPNWNKDMLTKLGIEMRAYFDLMRRIAVAYNNSAAKSEIREEMKQKFLAMYDHITDQGVAYGSCWGNIHHYGYSVRGLYLAYFLMKDVLREAGKLPEAEQTLRWYAITNEVYPKPEGNGIDMDSFNTQTTGRIASILMMEDTPEKLQYLKSLSRWIDYGCRPAPGLFGSFKSDGGVFHHRNHYPAYAV
;
A
#
# COMPACT_ATOMS: atom_id res chain seq x y z
N PHE A 1 19.23 -11.10 -3.15
CA PHE A 1 17.80 -11.43 -3.14
C PHE A 1 17.10 -10.96 -4.42
N ILE A 2 17.23 -9.69 -4.78
CA ILE A 2 16.64 -9.12 -6.02
C ILE A 2 17.22 -9.79 -7.26
N ASP A 3 18.52 -10.01 -7.32
CA ASP A 3 19.18 -10.69 -8.45
C ASP A 3 18.68 -12.13 -8.61
N HIS A 4 18.44 -12.81 -7.51
CA HIS A 4 17.86 -14.15 -7.51
C HIS A 4 16.43 -14.16 -8.03
N LEU A 5 15.60 -13.19 -7.60
CA LEU A 5 14.24 -13.04 -8.10
C LEU A 5 14.19 -12.65 -9.58
N ILE A 6 15.08 -11.77 -10.03
CA ILE A 6 15.22 -11.42 -11.45
C ILE A 6 15.65 -12.64 -12.27
N THR A 7 16.57 -13.44 -11.75
CA THR A 7 16.98 -14.69 -12.39
C THR A 7 15.83 -15.69 -12.46
N ALA A 8 15.05 -15.81 -11.38
CA ALA A 8 13.86 -16.67 -11.35
C ALA A 8 12.77 -16.23 -12.35
N THR A 9 12.64 -14.91 -12.61
CA THR A 9 11.67 -14.40 -13.60
C THR A 9 12.07 -14.64 -15.06
N LYS A 10 13.33 -14.93 -15.32
CA LYS A 10 13.81 -15.33 -16.67
C LYS A 10 13.58 -16.80 -16.99
N VAL A 11 13.06 -17.52 -16.03
CA VAL A 11 12.80 -18.96 -16.14
C VAL A 11 11.57 -19.21 -16.99
N ASP A 12 11.70 -20.16 -17.92
CA ASP A 12 10.65 -20.52 -18.86
C ASP A 12 9.43 -21.20 -18.20
N ALA A 13 8.36 -21.41 -18.98
CA ALA A 13 7.13 -22.04 -18.48
C ALA A 13 7.34 -23.43 -17.86
N ARG A 14 8.38 -24.15 -18.27
CA ARG A 14 8.71 -25.49 -17.72
C ARG A 14 9.23 -25.39 -16.30
N GLN A 15 10.00 -24.36 -16.01
CA GLN A 15 10.51 -24.09 -14.66
C GLN A 15 9.40 -23.59 -13.73
N GLN A 16 8.44 -22.84 -14.26
CA GLN A 16 7.23 -22.49 -13.50
C GLN A 16 6.45 -23.74 -13.07
N THR A 17 6.36 -24.74 -13.94
CA THR A 17 5.70 -26.00 -13.61
C THR A 17 6.48 -26.81 -12.56
N ALA A 18 7.81 -26.84 -12.66
CA ALA A 18 8.66 -27.48 -11.66
C ALA A 18 8.57 -26.81 -10.28
N ASP A 19 8.53 -25.48 -10.24
CA ASP A 19 8.39 -24.70 -9.00
C ASP A 19 7.04 -24.93 -8.30
N LEU A 20 5.99 -25.28 -9.03
CA LEU A 20 4.69 -25.64 -8.44
C LEU A 20 4.78 -26.93 -7.57
N GLN A 21 5.82 -27.70 -7.73
CA GLN A 21 6.08 -28.91 -6.94
C GLN A 21 6.92 -28.60 -5.67
N VAL A 22 7.45 -27.41 -5.54
CA VAL A 22 8.19 -26.99 -4.33
C VAL A 22 7.18 -26.71 -3.22
N PRO A 23 7.21 -27.45 -2.11
CA PRO A 23 6.15 -27.43 -1.11
C PRO A 23 6.00 -26.07 -0.37
N PHE A 24 6.99 -25.19 -0.45
CA PHE A 24 6.97 -23.87 0.22
C PHE A 24 6.57 -22.71 -0.70
N VAL A 25 6.32 -22.95 -1.97
CA VAL A 25 5.94 -21.91 -2.91
C VAL A 25 4.44 -21.99 -3.16
N ASN A 26 3.69 -21.02 -2.64
CA ASN A 26 2.31 -20.83 -3.03
C ASN A 26 2.26 -20.30 -4.47
N PRO A 27 1.63 -21.03 -5.43
CA PRO A 27 1.56 -20.60 -6.82
C PRO A 27 0.94 -19.22 -7.01
N GLU A 28 -0.07 -18.87 -6.21
CA GLU A 28 -0.70 -17.56 -6.23
C GLU A 28 0.30 -16.46 -5.83
N THR A 29 1.01 -16.63 -4.72
CA THR A 29 2.00 -15.66 -4.22
C THR A 29 3.12 -15.43 -5.24
N LYS A 30 3.63 -16.49 -5.85
CA LYS A 30 4.65 -16.43 -6.90
C LYS A 30 4.18 -15.59 -8.09
N ASN A 31 2.98 -15.86 -8.58
CA ASN A 31 2.41 -15.13 -9.69
C ASN A 31 2.16 -13.66 -9.34
N HIS A 32 1.78 -13.35 -8.10
CA HIS A 32 1.52 -12.00 -7.64
C HIS A 32 2.78 -11.13 -7.65
N TRP A 33 3.92 -11.63 -7.18
CA TRP A 33 5.17 -10.87 -7.29
C TRP A 33 5.50 -10.54 -8.76
N LEU A 34 5.38 -11.54 -9.64
CA LEU A 34 5.64 -11.34 -11.07
C LEU A 34 4.69 -10.31 -11.71
N VAL A 35 3.43 -10.29 -11.28
CA VAL A 35 2.46 -9.28 -11.73
C VAL A 35 2.88 -7.88 -11.28
N ILE A 36 3.21 -7.70 -10.01
CA ILE A 36 3.69 -6.41 -9.49
C ILE A 36 4.95 -5.96 -10.24
N TYR A 37 5.89 -6.87 -10.43
CA TYR A 37 7.13 -6.59 -11.16
C TYR A 37 6.85 -6.15 -12.61
N LYS A 38 5.98 -6.85 -13.33
CA LYS A 38 5.58 -6.46 -14.69
C LYS A 38 4.94 -5.07 -14.71
N HIS A 39 4.06 -4.77 -13.74
CA HIS A 39 3.47 -3.45 -13.62
C HIS A 39 4.51 -2.36 -13.32
N SER A 40 5.52 -2.65 -12.52
CA SER A 40 6.60 -1.70 -12.22
C SER A 40 7.44 -1.32 -13.45
N LEU A 41 7.42 -2.14 -14.50
CA LEU A 41 8.10 -1.90 -15.77
C LEU A 41 7.26 -1.09 -16.76
N LEU A 42 5.99 -0.84 -16.50
CA LEU A 42 5.13 -0.04 -17.36
C LEU A 42 5.69 1.37 -17.52
N LYS A 43 5.61 1.87 -18.72
CA LYS A 43 6.10 3.20 -19.08
C LYS A 43 4.93 4.16 -19.33
N PRO A 44 5.10 5.44 -19.00
CA PRO A 44 4.10 6.43 -19.32
C PRO A 44 3.96 6.61 -20.83
N ASP A 45 2.74 6.78 -21.31
CA ASP A 45 2.41 7.22 -22.67
C ASP A 45 2.12 8.73 -22.74
N ILE A 46 2.02 9.40 -21.57
CA ILE A 46 1.93 10.85 -21.46
C ILE A 46 3.35 11.41 -21.41
N GLU A 47 3.64 12.40 -22.23
CA GLU A 47 4.95 13.05 -22.26
C GLU A 47 5.29 13.75 -20.96
N LEU A 48 6.59 13.71 -20.61
CA LEU A 48 7.14 14.45 -19.50
C LEU A 48 7.20 15.94 -19.89
N THR A 49 6.51 16.79 -19.15
CA THR A 49 6.47 18.24 -19.43
C THR A 49 6.94 19.02 -18.21
N PRO A 50 7.63 20.17 -18.40
CA PRO A 50 7.96 21.05 -17.29
C PRO A 50 6.73 21.44 -16.49
N VAL A 51 6.91 21.63 -15.18
CA VAL A 51 5.84 22.02 -14.27
C VAL A 51 5.77 23.55 -14.21
N SER A 52 4.63 24.13 -14.57
CA SER A 52 4.36 25.55 -14.38
C SER A 52 4.03 25.88 -12.93
N ASP A 53 4.17 27.15 -12.54
CA ASP A 53 3.84 27.59 -11.16
C ASP A 53 2.37 27.30 -10.80
N LYS A 54 1.45 27.52 -11.73
CA LYS A 54 0.04 27.15 -11.55
C LYS A 54 -0.13 25.65 -11.28
N GLN A 55 0.58 24.80 -11.98
CA GLN A 55 0.50 23.35 -11.76
C GLN A 55 1.10 22.93 -10.42
N LYS A 56 2.13 23.63 -9.93
CA LYS A 56 2.64 23.42 -8.57
C LYS A 56 1.59 23.77 -7.52
N GLU A 57 0.94 24.92 -7.66
CA GLU A 57 -0.16 25.33 -6.78
C GLU A 57 -1.30 24.29 -6.79
N GLU A 58 -1.68 23.80 -7.95
CA GLU A 58 -2.71 22.76 -8.10
C GLU A 58 -2.29 21.43 -7.43
N MET A 59 -1.04 20.99 -7.58
CA MET A 59 -0.51 19.79 -6.92
C MET A 59 -0.51 19.93 -5.40
N GLN A 60 -0.10 21.10 -4.88
CA GLN A 60 -0.12 21.41 -3.45
C GLN A 60 -1.56 21.45 -2.90
N LEU A 61 -2.49 22.00 -3.68
CA LEU A 61 -3.91 22.01 -3.33
C LEU A 61 -4.49 20.59 -3.29
N LEU A 62 -4.14 19.73 -4.23
CA LEU A 62 -4.54 18.32 -4.22
C LEU A 62 -3.98 17.58 -3.00
N GLU A 63 -2.70 17.78 -2.70
CA GLU A 63 -2.06 17.19 -1.52
C GLU A 63 -2.77 17.65 -0.23
N LYS A 64 -3.04 18.95 -0.11
CA LYS A 64 -3.76 19.51 1.03
C LYS A 64 -5.17 18.92 1.16
N ARG A 65 -5.93 18.86 0.07
CA ARG A 65 -7.30 18.29 0.07
C ARG A 65 -7.30 16.83 0.46
N PHE A 66 -6.37 16.04 -0.10
CA PHE A 66 -6.28 14.63 0.24
C PHE A 66 -5.87 14.42 1.70
N ARG A 67 -4.98 15.26 2.23
CA ARG A 67 -4.63 15.29 3.66
C ARG A 67 -5.86 15.62 4.51
N ASP A 68 -6.61 16.67 4.17
CA ASP A 68 -7.81 17.11 4.90
C ASP A 68 -8.93 16.05 4.91
N MET A 69 -9.07 15.25 3.85
CA MET A 69 -10.03 14.15 3.77
C MET A 69 -9.66 12.97 4.68
N ASN A 70 -8.37 12.71 4.85
CA ASN A 70 -7.85 11.57 5.60
C ASN A 70 -7.43 11.92 7.03
N TYR A 71 -7.59 13.17 7.40
CA TYR A 71 -7.26 13.71 8.69
C TYR A 71 -8.53 13.92 9.52
N THR A 72 -8.56 13.35 10.71
CA THR A 72 -9.72 13.50 11.58
C THR A 72 -9.69 14.89 12.26
N LYS A 73 -10.61 15.76 11.87
CA LYS A 73 -10.86 17.05 12.52
C LYS A 73 -11.58 16.79 13.84
N GLY A 74 -10.90 16.60 14.91
CA GLY A 74 -11.50 16.37 16.21
C GLY A 74 -10.49 16.49 17.34
N LYS A 75 -10.98 16.54 18.57
CA LYS A 75 -10.09 16.49 19.74
C LYS A 75 -9.46 15.09 19.79
N LEU A 76 -8.15 15.05 19.83
CA LEU A 76 -7.43 13.82 20.21
C LEU A 76 -7.75 13.54 21.67
N SER A 77 -8.47 12.45 21.96
CA SER A 77 -8.81 12.07 23.31
C SER A 77 -7.65 11.33 23.99
N ASP A 78 -7.52 11.50 25.30
CA ASP A 78 -6.53 10.73 26.08
C ASP A 78 -6.75 9.23 25.96
N LYS A 79 -8.02 8.79 25.82
CA LYS A 79 -8.36 7.39 25.57
C LYS A 79 -7.80 6.86 24.24
N GLU A 80 -7.81 7.68 23.20
CA GLU A 80 -7.22 7.29 21.90
C GLU A 80 -5.70 7.18 21.99
N VAL A 81 -5.05 8.15 22.63
CA VAL A 81 -3.59 8.12 22.87
C VAL A 81 -3.20 6.88 23.67
N GLU A 82 -3.93 6.58 24.74
CA GLU A 82 -3.67 5.39 25.56
C GLU A 82 -3.91 4.09 24.78
N THR A 83 -4.92 4.06 23.91
CA THR A 83 -5.16 2.91 23.04
C THR A 83 -4.01 2.70 22.05
N ILE A 84 -3.46 3.78 21.47
CA ILE A 84 -2.28 3.72 20.61
C ILE A 84 -1.09 3.18 21.38
N ARG A 85 -0.81 3.69 22.58
CA ARG A 85 0.29 3.22 23.44
C ARG A 85 0.22 1.73 23.68
N LYS A 86 -0.92 1.24 24.18
CA LYS A 86 -1.12 -0.20 24.47
C LYS A 86 -0.93 -1.09 23.25
N LYS A 87 -1.44 -0.65 22.11
CA LYS A 87 -1.26 -1.39 20.85
C LYS A 87 0.18 -1.37 20.37
N TYR A 88 0.89 -0.26 20.52
CA TYR A 88 2.29 -0.14 20.16
C TYR A 88 3.17 -1.02 21.06
N ASP A 89 2.96 -0.98 22.37
CA ASP A 89 3.73 -1.74 23.36
C ASP A 89 3.67 -3.25 23.13
N PHE A 90 2.55 -3.73 22.54
CA PHE A 90 2.41 -5.12 22.13
C PHE A 90 3.52 -5.58 21.16
N TYR A 91 3.97 -4.70 20.27
CA TYR A 91 4.98 -5.05 19.26
C TYR A 91 6.40 -5.16 19.82
N GLN A 92 6.64 -4.68 21.04
CA GLN A 92 7.93 -4.77 21.74
C GLN A 92 9.11 -4.31 20.86
N ILE A 93 8.91 -3.24 20.10
CA ILE A 93 9.92 -2.73 19.18
C ILE A 93 11.09 -2.16 19.99
N THR A 94 12.29 -2.70 19.76
CA THR A 94 13.53 -2.31 20.44
C THR A 94 14.65 -2.17 19.44
N TYR A 95 15.71 -1.44 19.84
CA TYR A 95 16.93 -1.30 19.07
C TYR A 95 18.12 -1.84 19.87
N LYS A 96 18.94 -2.67 19.22
CA LYS A 96 20.19 -3.15 19.78
C LYS A 96 21.30 -3.02 18.73
N ASN A 97 22.34 -2.25 19.04
CA ASN A 97 23.44 -1.97 18.11
C ASN A 97 22.97 -1.43 16.75
N GLY A 98 21.95 -0.57 16.73
CA GLY A 98 21.38 -0.02 15.51
C GLY A 98 20.43 -0.96 14.76
N GLN A 99 20.24 -2.18 15.21
CA GLN A 99 19.36 -3.16 14.63
C GLN A 99 18.01 -3.14 15.34
N VAL A 100 16.94 -3.01 14.57
CA VAL A 100 15.57 -3.04 15.11
C VAL A 100 15.12 -4.48 15.28
N SER A 101 14.29 -4.72 16.29
CA SER A 101 13.62 -6.00 16.51
C SER A 101 12.27 -5.79 17.17
N GLY A 102 11.38 -6.76 17.06
CA GLY A 102 10.04 -6.69 17.63
C GLY A 102 9.24 -7.95 17.33
N VAL A 103 7.97 -7.96 17.72
CA VAL A 103 7.05 -9.06 17.40
C VAL A 103 6.88 -9.17 15.89
N PRO A 104 7.14 -10.32 15.26
CA PRO A 104 6.98 -10.50 13.82
C PRO A 104 5.54 -10.23 13.38
N ILE A 105 5.38 -9.71 12.18
CA ILE A 105 4.08 -9.52 11.55
C ILE A 105 3.87 -10.57 10.46
N TYR A 106 2.64 -10.83 10.10
CA TYR A 106 2.30 -11.76 9.04
C TYR A 106 1.10 -11.30 8.22
N MET A 107 0.95 -11.84 7.03
CA MET A 107 -0.25 -11.70 6.23
C MET A 107 -1.14 -12.94 6.40
N VAL A 108 -2.42 -12.76 6.69
CA VAL A 108 -3.37 -13.87 6.97
C VAL A 108 -3.33 -14.96 5.91
N ARG A 109 -3.30 -14.60 4.64
CA ARG A 109 -3.25 -15.59 3.55
C ARG A 109 -1.93 -16.32 3.43
N ALA A 110 -0.81 -15.71 3.80
CA ALA A 110 0.45 -16.42 3.92
C ALA A 110 0.38 -17.46 5.05
N ALA A 111 -0.26 -17.11 6.16
CA ALA A 111 -0.50 -18.03 7.26
C ALA A 111 -1.36 -19.24 6.86
N GLU A 112 -2.42 -19.03 6.08
CA GLU A 112 -3.25 -20.10 5.51
C GLU A 112 -2.45 -21.03 4.57
N ALA A 113 -1.50 -20.47 3.83
CA ALA A 113 -0.59 -21.27 3.01
C ALA A 113 0.35 -22.12 3.86
N TYR A 114 0.89 -21.58 4.94
CA TYR A 114 1.74 -22.34 5.88
C TYR A 114 0.98 -23.47 6.57
N GLU A 115 -0.28 -23.26 6.91
CA GLU A 115 -1.15 -24.30 7.47
C GLU A 115 -1.25 -25.53 6.56
N ARG A 116 -1.22 -25.33 5.23
CA ARG A 116 -1.29 -26.42 4.24
C ARG A 116 0.04 -27.09 3.96
N ILE A 117 1.15 -26.40 4.16
CA ILE A 117 2.46 -26.78 3.67
C ILE A 117 3.38 -27.27 4.81
N ILE A 118 3.26 -26.70 6.00
CA ILE A 118 4.14 -27.04 7.11
C ILE A 118 3.54 -28.20 7.91
N PRO A 119 4.20 -29.36 7.99
CA PRO A 119 3.74 -30.46 8.82
C PRO A 119 3.57 -30.03 10.28
N ASN A 120 2.49 -30.47 10.91
CA ASN A 120 2.15 -30.15 12.29
C ASN A 120 1.93 -28.66 12.60
N TRP A 121 1.65 -27.84 11.57
CA TRP A 121 1.25 -26.46 11.77
C TRP A 121 -0.03 -26.37 12.60
N ASN A 122 -0.06 -25.47 13.58
CA ASN A 122 -1.25 -25.20 14.38
C ASN A 122 -1.42 -23.69 14.60
N LYS A 123 -2.61 -23.28 15.05
CA LYS A 123 -2.94 -21.87 15.31
C LYS A 123 -2.08 -21.20 16.37
N ASP A 124 -1.53 -21.96 17.31
CA ASP A 124 -0.64 -21.41 18.34
C ASP A 124 0.67 -20.91 17.74
N MET A 125 1.09 -21.49 16.62
CA MET A 125 2.26 -21.01 15.87
C MET A 125 2.00 -19.63 15.25
N LEU A 126 0.78 -19.36 14.77
CA LEU A 126 0.38 -18.02 14.30
C LEU A 126 0.44 -16.98 15.40
N THR A 127 -0.03 -17.32 16.59
CA THR A 127 0.04 -16.45 17.76
C THR A 127 1.49 -16.12 18.13
N LYS A 128 2.39 -17.07 17.95
CA LYS A 128 3.84 -16.87 18.17
C LYS A 128 4.50 -16.06 17.05
N LEU A 129 3.94 -16.03 15.84
CA LEU A 129 4.43 -15.24 14.71
C LEU A 129 4.01 -13.76 14.80
N GLY A 130 3.06 -13.42 15.66
CA GLY A 130 2.68 -12.03 15.88
C GLY A 130 1.36 -11.61 15.25
N ILE A 131 1.24 -10.37 14.87
CA ILE A 131 0.00 -9.72 14.47
C ILE A 131 -0.12 -9.64 12.96
N GLU A 132 -1.35 -9.74 12.49
CA GLU A 132 -1.73 -9.54 11.10
C GLU A 132 -1.32 -8.13 10.59
N MET A 133 -0.73 -8.09 9.42
CA MET A 133 -0.23 -6.90 8.73
C MET A 133 -1.26 -5.74 8.71
N ARG A 134 -2.53 -6.04 8.48
CA ARG A 134 -3.60 -5.03 8.44
C ARG A 134 -3.74 -4.28 9.77
N ALA A 135 -3.68 -4.99 10.90
CA ALA A 135 -3.77 -4.38 12.22
C ALA A 135 -2.53 -3.51 12.52
N TYR A 136 -1.36 -3.94 12.06
CA TYR A 136 -0.12 -3.18 12.16
C TYR A 136 -0.22 -1.85 11.41
N PHE A 137 -0.62 -1.89 10.15
CA PHE A 137 -0.75 -0.68 9.33
C PHE A 137 -1.88 0.25 9.77
N ASP A 138 -2.98 -0.31 10.33
CA ASP A 138 -4.00 0.54 10.95
C ASP A 138 -3.46 1.29 12.16
N LEU A 139 -2.62 0.66 12.98
CA LEU A 139 -1.96 1.35 14.08
C LEU A 139 -1.02 2.46 13.58
N MET A 140 -0.20 2.19 12.56
CA MET A 140 0.64 3.24 11.95
C MET A 140 -0.20 4.42 11.46
N ARG A 141 -1.34 4.17 10.82
CA ARG A 141 -2.27 5.22 10.38
C ARG A 141 -2.83 6.02 11.58
N ARG A 142 -3.23 5.35 12.65
CA ARG A 142 -3.74 6.02 13.87
C ARG A 142 -2.67 6.89 14.52
N ILE A 143 -1.44 6.44 14.57
CA ILE A 143 -0.28 7.23 15.04
C ILE A 143 -0.09 8.46 14.17
N ALA A 144 -0.12 8.31 12.84
CA ALA A 144 0.02 9.42 11.90
C ALA A 144 -1.10 10.45 12.02
N VAL A 145 -2.34 10.00 12.22
CA VAL A 145 -3.50 10.88 12.48
C VAL A 145 -3.34 11.63 13.81
N ALA A 146 -2.90 10.94 14.86
CA ALA A 146 -2.66 11.57 16.16
C ALA A 146 -1.54 12.61 16.10
N TYR A 147 -0.44 12.32 15.39
CA TYR A 147 0.66 13.28 15.16
C TYR A 147 0.18 14.55 14.47
N ASN A 148 -0.63 14.41 13.43
CA ASN A 148 -1.13 15.53 12.63
C ASN A 148 -2.31 16.25 13.27
N ASN A 149 -2.84 15.77 14.41
CA ASN A 149 -3.99 16.40 15.05
C ASN A 149 -3.62 17.81 15.55
N SER A 150 -4.41 18.82 15.17
CA SER A 150 -4.16 20.23 15.54
C SER A 150 -4.21 20.49 17.03
N ALA A 151 -4.96 19.67 17.78
CA ALA A 151 -5.10 19.77 19.24
C ALA A 151 -4.03 18.91 20.00
N ALA A 152 -3.17 18.18 19.30
CA ALA A 152 -2.13 17.39 19.94
C ALA A 152 -1.07 18.32 20.57
N LYS A 153 -0.74 18.06 21.84
CA LYS A 153 0.37 18.72 22.55
C LYS A 153 1.70 18.30 21.92
N SER A 154 2.72 19.15 22.11
CA SER A 154 4.08 18.89 21.58
C SER A 154 4.66 17.54 22.02
N GLU A 155 4.45 17.18 23.29
CA GLU A 155 4.92 15.91 23.86
C GLU A 155 4.28 14.69 23.16
N ILE A 156 2.96 14.79 22.88
CA ILE A 156 2.23 13.74 22.17
C ILE A 156 2.70 13.63 20.73
N ARG A 157 2.93 14.78 20.07
CA ARG A 157 3.46 14.75 18.69
C ARG A 157 4.83 14.11 18.61
N GLU A 158 5.74 14.47 19.51
CA GLU A 158 7.07 13.87 19.55
C GLU A 158 7.00 12.35 19.84
N GLU A 159 6.16 11.94 20.79
CA GLU A 159 5.91 10.52 21.08
C GLU A 159 5.40 9.77 19.82
N MET A 160 4.40 10.32 19.13
CA MET A 160 3.84 9.70 17.92
C MET A 160 4.86 9.66 16.79
N LYS A 161 5.70 10.69 16.63
CA LYS A 161 6.82 10.70 15.68
C LYS A 161 7.79 9.55 15.94
N GLN A 162 8.22 9.38 17.17
CA GLN A 162 9.16 8.32 17.56
C GLN A 162 8.55 6.92 17.36
N LYS A 163 7.30 6.73 17.77
CA LYS A 163 6.59 5.45 17.57
C LYS A 163 6.42 5.14 16.09
N PHE A 164 6.10 6.13 15.26
CA PHE A 164 5.97 5.95 13.82
C PHE A 164 7.29 5.53 13.17
N LEU A 165 8.39 6.22 13.49
CA LEU A 165 9.70 5.89 12.94
C LEU A 165 10.17 4.50 13.37
N ALA A 166 9.94 4.12 14.63
CA ALA A 166 10.24 2.78 15.09
C ALA A 166 9.43 1.70 14.38
N MET A 167 8.14 1.94 14.15
CA MET A 167 7.31 1.03 13.34
C MET A 167 7.74 0.99 11.87
N TYR A 168 8.17 2.13 11.32
CA TYR A 168 8.73 2.18 9.96
C TYR A 168 9.97 1.29 9.84
N ASP A 169 10.92 1.43 10.75
CA ASP A 169 12.15 0.62 10.74
C ASP A 169 11.83 -0.87 10.92
N HIS A 170 10.94 -1.18 11.86
CA HIS A 170 10.54 -2.57 12.14
C HIS A 170 9.85 -3.21 10.94
N ILE A 171 8.92 -2.52 10.26
CA ILE A 171 8.22 -3.11 9.11
C ILE A 171 9.13 -3.24 7.88
N THR A 172 10.10 -2.33 7.71
CA THR A 172 11.10 -2.41 6.66
C THR A 172 12.04 -3.60 6.91
N ASP A 173 12.49 -3.81 8.14
CA ASP A 173 13.28 -4.98 8.55
C ASP A 173 12.52 -6.30 8.33
N GLN A 174 11.19 -6.30 8.51
CA GLN A 174 10.32 -7.43 8.18
C GLN A 174 10.16 -7.66 6.67
N GLY A 175 10.73 -6.82 5.82
CA GLY A 175 10.74 -6.97 4.37
C GLY A 175 9.59 -6.29 3.63
N VAL A 176 8.87 -5.34 4.26
CA VAL A 176 7.94 -4.46 3.53
C VAL A 176 8.72 -3.34 2.87
N ALA A 177 9.21 -3.60 1.68
CA ALA A 177 10.08 -2.72 0.92
C ALA A 177 9.81 -2.86 -0.58
N TYR A 178 10.34 -1.94 -1.38
CA TYR A 178 10.34 -2.06 -2.83
C TYR A 178 10.91 -3.42 -3.28
N GLY A 179 10.24 -4.07 -4.20
CA GLY A 179 10.66 -5.37 -4.75
C GLY A 179 10.22 -6.59 -3.94
N SER A 180 9.59 -6.41 -2.78
CA SER A 180 9.08 -7.51 -1.96
C SER A 180 7.66 -7.92 -2.34
N CYS A 181 7.22 -9.09 -1.86
CA CYS A 181 5.84 -9.55 -2.02
C CYS A 181 5.37 -10.26 -0.74
N TRP A 182 4.35 -9.70 -0.13
CA TRP A 182 3.73 -10.22 1.09
C TRP A 182 2.44 -11.01 0.83
N GLY A 183 2.37 -11.70 -0.29
CA GLY A 183 1.25 -12.58 -0.65
C GLY A 183 0.36 -12.03 -1.76
N ASN A 184 -0.96 -12.14 -1.60
CA ASN A 184 -1.92 -11.87 -2.65
C ASN A 184 -2.14 -10.38 -2.91
N ILE A 185 -1.79 -9.88 -4.10
CA ILE A 185 -1.91 -8.47 -4.49
C ILE A 185 -3.36 -7.97 -4.49
N HIS A 186 -4.34 -8.82 -4.78
CA HIS A 186 -5.77 -8.45 -4.72
C HIS A 186 -6.21 -8.00 -3.33
N HIS A 187 -5.44 -8.39 -2.29
CA HIS A 187 -5.70 -7.98 -0.92
C HIS A 187 -4.82 -6.83 -0.43
N TYR A 188 -3.87 -6.35 -1.23
CA TYR A 188 -3.05 -5.21 -0.82
C TYR A 188 -3.90 -3.96 -0.56
N GLY A 189 -4.87 -3.67 -1.40
CA GLY A 189 -5.79 -2.57 -1.17
C GLY A 189 -6.52 -2.62 0.17
N TYR A 190 -6.78 -3.80 0.69
CA TYR A 190 -7.35 -3.98 2.03
C TYR A 190 -6.29 -4.04 3.12
N SER A 191 -5.23 -4.82 2.92
CA SER A 191 -4.24 -5.11 3.95
C SER A 191 -3.24 -3.98 4.16
N VAL A 192 -2.90 -3.25 3.09
CA VAL A 192 -1.85 -2.20 3.09
C VAL A 192 -2.43 -0.78 3.16
N ARG A 193 -3.75 -0.62 3.08
CA ARG A 193 -4.41 0.71 3.05
C ARG A 193 -3.96 1.63 4.19
N GLY A 194 -3.77 1.10 5.38
CA GLY A 194 -3.27 1.86 6.52
C GLY A 194 -1.87 2.42 6.30
N LEU A 195 -0.98 1.64 5.66
CA LEU A 195 0.38 2.06 5.34
C LEU A 195 0.40 3.25 4.37
N TYR A 196 -0.42 3.20 3.30
CA TYR A 196 -0.47 4.30 2.33
C TYR A 196 -0.78 5.63 2.99
N LEU A 197 -1.80 5.65 3.84
CA LEU A 197 -2.20 6.86 4.55
C LEU A 197 -1.20 7.26 5.63
N ALA A 198 -0.62 6.30 6.35
CA ALA A 198 0.38 6.57 7.37
C ALA A 198 1.62 7.25 6.79
N TYR A 199 2.19 6.69 5.72
CA TYR A 199 3.37 7.25 5.07
C TYR A 199 3.07 8.63 4.48
N PHE A 200 1.94 8.79 3.79
CA PHE A 200 1.53 10.08 3.24
C PHE A 200 1.37 11.15 4.33
N LEU A 201 0.67 10.86 5.42
CA LEU A 201 0.47 11.80 6.52
C LEU A 201 1.77 12.15 7.25
N MET A 202 2.74 11.25 7.22
CA MET A 202 4.06 11.42 7.87
C MET A 202 5.18 11.78 6.87
N LYS A 203 4.83 12.24 5.66
CA LYS A 203 5.76 12.61 4.60
C LYS A 203 6.92 13.49 5.10
N ASP A 204 6.60 14.54 5.86
CA ASP A 204 7.60 15.48 6.36
C ASP A 204 8.51 14.84 7.42
N VAL A 205 7.97 14.01 8.29
CA VAL A 205 8.75 13.22 9.26
C VAL A 205 9.69 12.24 8.56
N LEU A 206 9.22 11.57 7.52
CA LEU A 206 10.06 10.68 6.70
C LEU A 206 11.16 11.45 5.97
N ARG A 207 10.86 12.65 5.49
CA ARG A 207 11.86 13.53 4.86
C ARG A 207 12.94 13.95 5.85
N GLU A 208 12.56 14.44 7.03
CA GLU A 208 13.47 14.83 8.11
C GLU A 208 14.37 13.67 8.56
N ALA A 209 13.85 12.45 8.57
CA ALA A 209 14.58 11.25 8.93
C ALA A 209 15.43 10.65 7.79
N GLY A 210 15.41 11.26 6.57
CA GLY A 210 16.12 10.75 5.40
C GLY A 210 15.52 9.47 4.80
N LYS A 211 14.27 9.12 5.14
CA LYS A 211 13.58 7.88 4.77
C LYS A 211 12.55 8.06 3.64
N LEU A 212 12.30 9.29 3.20
CA LEU A 212 11.27 9.58 2.21
C LEU A 212 11.45 8.86 0.87
N PRO A 213 12.65 8.79 0.26
CA PRO A 213 12.82 8.13 -1.04
C PRO A 213 12.49 6.63 -0.99
N GLU A 214 12.88 5.93 0.07
CA GLU A 214 12.58 4.51 0.26
C GLU A 214 11.08 4.28 0.52
N ALA A 215 10.48 5.12 1.37
CA ALA A 215 9.05 5.06 1.67
C ALA A 215 8.20 5.32 0.40
N GLU A 216 8.58 6.28 -0.42
CA GLU A 216 7.94 6.60 -1.70
C GLU A 216 8.00 5.42 -2.67
N GLN A 217 9.18 4.82 -2.85
CA GLN A 217 9.35 3.64 -3.71
C GLN A 217 8.51 2.46 -3.20
N THR A 218 8.50 2.23 -1.89
CA THR A 218 7.69 1.19 -1.25
C THR A 218 6.19 1.40 -1.51
N LEU A 219 5.68 2.62 -1.34
CA LEU A 219 4.27 2.90 -1.62
C LEU A 219 3.92 2.71 -3.09
N ARG A 220 4.74 3.21 -4.02
CA ARG A 220 4.52 3.03 -5.47
C ARG A 220 4.49 1.54 -5.85
N TRP A 221 5.35 0.73 -5.23
CA TRP A 221 5.39 -0.71 -5.45
C TRP A 221 4.10 -1.40 -4.98
N TYR A 222 3.71 -1.20 -3.72
CA TYR A 222 2.53 -1.85 -3.13
C TYR A 222 1.20 -1.34 -3.68
N ALA A 223 1.12 -0.07 -4.08
CA ALA A 223 -0.05 0.51 -4.75
C ALA A 223 -0.12 0.15 -6.24
N ILE A 224 0.90 -0.51 -6.78
CA ILE A 224 0.98 -0.85 -8.20
C ILE A 224 0.76 0.42 -9.06
N THR A 225 1.42 1.50 -8.67
CA THR A 225 1.11 2.85 -9.17
C THR A 225 1.32 2.96 -10.67
N ASN A 226 2.29 2.26 -11.25
CA ASN A 226 2.56 2.32 -12.69
C ASN A 226 1.42 1.73 -13.56
N GLU A 227 0.44 1.05 -12.97
CA GLU A 227 -0.76 0.60 -13.72
C GLU A 227 -1.56 1.78 -14.32
N VAL A 228 -1.39 2.99 -13.79
CA VAL A 228 -2.05 4.18 -14.34
C VAL A 228 -1.37 4.72 -15.61
N TYR A 229 -0.13 4.30 -15.90
CA TYR A 229 0.66 4.84 -17.01
C TYR A 229 0.10 4.52 -18.40
N PRO A 230 -0.20 3.27 -18.74
CA PRO A 230 -0.76 2.97 -20.04
C PRO A 230 -2.13 3.61 -20.21
N LYS A 231 -2.45 4.00 -21.43
CA LYS A 231 -3.82 4.40 -21.76
C LYS A 231 -4.75 3.22 -21.50
N PRO A 232 -5.77 3.38 -20.65
CA PRO A 232 -6.71 2.30 -20.39
C PRO A 232 -7.47 1.92 -21.65
N GLU A 233 -7.59 0.62 -21.89
CA GLU A 233 -8.30 0.06 -23.06
C GLU A 233 -9.23 -1.08 -22.64
N GLY A 234 -10.18 -1.43 -23.53
CA GLY A 234 -11.07 -2.57 -23.31
C GLY A 234 -12.35 -2.21 -22.55
N ASN A 235 -12.76 -3.07 -21.64
CA ASN A 235 -14.12 -3.07 -21.07
C ASN A 235 -14.20 -2.53 -19.63
N GLY A 236 -13.42 -1.53 -19.31
CA GLY A 236 -13.39 -0.94 -17.97
C GLY A 236 -12.19 -1.38 -17.14
N ILE A 237 -12.13 -0.94 -15.90
CA ILE A 237 -11.10 -1.29 -14.93
C ILE A 237 -11.70 -2.30 -13.94
N ASP A 238 -10.91 -3.28 -13.55
CA ASP A 238 -11.32 -4.23 -12.51
C ASP A 238 -11.71 -3.50 -11.22
N MET A 239 -12.87 -3.84 -10.66
CA MET A 239 -13.42 -3.11 -9.51
C MET A 239 -12.64 -3.32 -8.22
N ASP A 240 -11.99 -4.45 -8.03
CA ASP A 240 -11.11 -4.61 -6.88
C ASP A 240 -9.91 -3.68 -6.98
N SER A 241 -9.31 -3.57 -8.17
CA SER A 241 -8.23 -2.61 -8.41
C SER A 241 -8.73 -1.17 -8.24
N PHE A 242 -9.87 -0.83 -8.82
CA PHE A 242 -10.41 0.53 -8.75
C PHE A 242 -10.78 0.93 -7.31
N ASN A 243 -11.54 0.12 -6.61
CA ASN A 243 -12.00 0.40 -5.25
C ASN A 243 -10.86 0.36 -4.23
N THR A 244 -9.99 -0.66 -4.29
CA THR A 244 -9.03 -0.90 -3.22
C THR A 244 -7.70 -0.19 -3.42
N GLN A 245 -7.26 0.06 -4.66
CA GLN A 245 -5.94 0.62 -4.95
C GLN A 245 -5.94 2.13 -5.21
N THR A 246 -7.08 2.74 -5.56
CA THR A 246 -7.14 4.18 -5.89
C THR A 246 -6.55 5.05 -4.77
N THR A 247 -6.94 4.81 -3.52
CA THR A 247 -6.41 5.55 -2.36
C THR A 247 -4.89 5.40 -2.24
N GLY A 248 -4.36 4.19 -2.45
CA GLY A 248 -2.92 3.92 -2.41
C GLY A 248 -2.16 4.62 -3.54
N ARG A 249 -2.72 4.62 -4.75
CA ARG A 249 -2.15 5.32 -5.91
C ARG A 249 -2.13 6.84 -5.71
N ILE A 250 -3.21 7.42 -5.22
CA ILE A 250 -3.24 8.84 -4.87
C ILE A 250 -2.17 9.15 -3.82
N ALA A 251 -2.13 8.40 -2.72
CA ALA A 251 -1.16 8.60 -1.64
C ALA A 251 0.29 8.49 -2.14
N SER A 252 0.61 7.46 -2.94
CA SER A 252 1.95 7.23 -3.46
C SER A 252 2.43 8.35 -4.41
N ILE A 253 1.54 8.89 -5.24
CA ILE A 253 1.86 10.00 -6.15
C ILE A 253 2.02 11.30 -5.36
N LEU A 254 1.14 11.57 -4.39
CA LEU A 254 1.23 12.79 -3.57
C LEU A 254 2.42 12.77 -2.59
N MET A 255 3.01 11.60 -2.33
CA MET A 255 4.29 11.48 -1.61
C MET A 255 5.46 12.11 -2.38
N MET A 256 5.40 12.11 -3.71
CA MET A 256 6.49 12.62 -4.55
C MET A 256 6.68 14.14 -4.36
N GLU A 257 7.90 14.61 -4.64
CA GLU A 257 8.17 16.04 -4.79
C GLU A 257 7.48 16.59 -6.05
N ASP A 258 7.24 17.92 -6.11
CA ASP A 258 6.50 18.58 -7.19
C ASP A 258 7.34 18.65 -8.47
N THR A 259 7.56 17.52 -9.10
CA THR A 259 8.40 17.31 -10.28
C THR A 259 7.56 17.07 -11.54
N PRO A 260 8.17 17.16 -12.74
CA PRO A 260 7.54 16.74 -13.98
C PRO A 260 7.02 15.30 -13.93
N GLU A 261 7.72 14.40 -13.25
CA GLU A 261 7.28 13.00 -13.08
C GLU A 261 5.98 12.90 -12.26
N LYS A 262 5.87 13.63 -11.14
CA LYS A 262 4.62 13.70 -10.36
C LYS A 262 3.46 14.22 -11.20
N LEU A 263 3.69 15.27 -12.00
CA LEU A 263 2.67 15.79 -12.92
C LEU A 263 2.24 14.74 -13.95
N GLN A 264 3.19 14.00 -14.50
CA GLN A 264 2.92 12.90 -15.44
C GLN A 264 2.05 11.80 -14.81
N TYR A 265 2.38 11.40 -13.58
CA TYR A 265 1.55 10.46 -12.81
C TYR A 265 0.15 10.99 -12.54
N LEU A 266 0.02 12.26 -12.13
CA LEU A 266 -1.29 12.86 -11.85
C LEU A 266 -2.18 12.91 -13.10
N LYS A 267 -1.61 13.27 -14.26
CA LYS A 267 -2.32 13.24 -15.53
C LYS A 267 -2.77 11.81 -15.90
N SER A 268 -1.88 10.85 -15.71
CA SER A 268 -2.16 9.43 -15.97
C SER A 268 -3.23 8.88 -15.03
N LEU A 269 -3.15 9.21 -13.74
CA LEU A 269 -4.13 8.82 -12.72
C LEU A 269 -5.51 9.44 -13.01
N SER A 270 -5.55 10.72 -13.36
CA SER A 270 -6.81 11.40 -13.71
C SER A 270 -7.51 10.70 -14.89
N ARG A 271 -6.76 10.38 -15.94
CA ARG A 271 -7.25 9.62 -17.08
C ARG A 271 -7.72 8.21 -16.68
N TRP A 272 -6.97 7.54 -15.82
CA TRP A 272 -7.30 6.20 -15.32
C TRP A 272 -8.60 6.21 -14.51
N ILE A 273 -8.78 7.20 -13.62
CA ILE A 273 -10.01 7.37 -12.83
C ILE A 273 -11.20 7.68 -13.74
N ASP A 274 -11.05 8.63 -14.68
CA ASP A 274 -12.10 8.97 -15.64
C ASP A 274 -12.56 7.75 -16.42
N TYR A 275 -11.62 6.93 -16.89
CA TYR A 275 -11.94 5.70 -17.59
C TYR A 275 -12.64 4.67 -16.69
N GLY A 276 -12.21 4.51 -15.44
CA GLY A 276 -12.81 3.60 -14.50
C GLY A 276 -14.24 3.97 -14.09
N CYS A 277 -14.58 5.26 -14.16
CA CYS A 277 -15.93 5.76 -13.89
C CYS A 277 -16.88 5.64 -15.10
N ARG A 278 -16.39 5.29 -16.29
CA ARG A 278 -17.24 5.12 -17.47
C ARG A 278 -18.03 3.80 -17.42
N PRO A 279 -19.27 3.79 -17.91
CA PRO A 279 -20.04 2.56 -18.00
C PRO A 279 -19.33 1.51 -18.88
N ALA A 280 -19.13 0.31 -18.33
CA ALA A 280 -18.56 -0.82 -19.03
C ALA A 280 -19.66 -1.74 -19.61
N PRO A 281 -19.48 -2.29 -20.82
CA PRO A 281 -20.49 -3.13 -21.47
C PRO A 281 -20.59 -4.53 -20.84
N GLY A 282 -21.76 -5.15 -21.01
CA GLY A 282 -21.99 -6.55 -20.69
C GLY A 282 -21.66 -6.96 -19.25
N LEU A 283 -21.05 -8.12 -19.08
CA LEU A 283 -20.72 -8.73 -17.79
C LEU A 283 -19.31 -8.38 -17.30
N PHE A 284 -18.63 -7.45 -17.94
CA PHE A 284 -17.32 -6.99 -17.46
C PHE A 284 -17.46 -6.14 -16.20
N GLY A 285 -16.47 -6.19 -15.34
CA GLY A 285 -16.41 -5.41 -14.11
C GLY A 285 -16.52 -3.91 -14.37
N SER A 286 -16.76 -3.12 -13.31
CA SER A 286 -16.90 -1.67 -13.37
C SER A 286 -18.35 -1.16 -13.35
N PHE A 287 -18.52 0.15 -13.48
CA PHE A 287 -19.82 0.80 -13.43
C PHE A 287 -20.70 0.42 -14.64
N LYS A 288 -22.01 0.45 -14.44
CA LYS A 288 -23.02 0.19 -15.47
C LYS A 288 -23.82 1.45 -15.75
N SER A 289 -24.48 1.47 -16.91
CA SER A 289 -25.30 2.60 -17.35
C SER A 289 -26.50 2.89 -16.42
N ASP A 290 -26.92 1.92 -15.61
CA ASP A 290 -27.96 2.06 -14.59
C ASP A 290 -27.42 2.57 -13.23
N GLY A 291 -26.12 2.91 -13.15
CA GLY A 291 -25.47 3.33 -11.91
C GLY A 291 -25.05 2.18 -10.99
N GLY A 292 -25.30 0.93 -11.37
CA GLY A 292 -24.83 -0.23 -10.63
C GLY A 292 -23.35 -0.53 -10.88
N VAL A 293 -22.81 -1.46 -10.09
CA VAL A 293 -21.47 -2.02 -10.26
C VAL A 293 -21.56 -3.52 -10.43
N PHE A 294 -20.86 -4.03 -11.43
CA PHE A 294 -20.77 -5.47 -11.68
C PHE A 294 -19.39 -5.98 -11.36
N HIS A 295 -19.32 -6.99 -10.46
CA HIS A 295 -18.08 -7.61 -10.05
C HIS A 295 -18.31 -9.09 -9.71
N HIS A 296 -17.32 -9.97 -9.93
CA HIS A 296 -17.44 -11.41 -9.70
C HIS A 296 -18.68 -12.05 -10.36
N ARG A 297 -19.06 -11.60 -11.53
CA ARG A 297 -20.27 -12.03 -12.25
C ARG A 297 -21.58 -11.75 -11.50
N ASN A 298 -21.57 -10.77 -10.60
CA ASN A 298 -22.72 -10.40 -9.79
C ASN A 298 -22.82 -8.87 -9.65
N HIS A 299 -23.98 -8.39 -9.21
CA HIS A 299 -24.22 -6.99 -8.93
C HIS A 299 -23.82 -6.65 -7.49
N TYR A 300 -22.94 -5.64 -7.35
CA TYR A 300 -22.40 -5.21 -6.06
C TYR A 300 -22.71 -3.73 -5.79
N PRO A 301 -23.89 -3.41 -5.20
CA PRO A 301 -24.24 -2.02 -4.90
C PRO A 301 -23.24 -1.31 -3.99
N ALA A 302 -22.62 -2.04 -3.06
CA ALA A 302 -21.67 -1.50 -2.11
C ALA A 302 -20.36 -0.95 -2.74
N TYR A 303 -20.07 -1.30 -3.98
CA TYR A 303 -18.92 -0.73 -4.71
C TYR A 303 -19.25 0.55 -5.47
N ALA A 304 -20.54 0.93 -5.53
CA ALA A 304 -20.98 2.13 -6.20
C ALA A 304 -21.03 3.37 -5.29
N VAL A 305 -20.72 3.23 -4.01
CA VAL A 305 -20.83 4.26 -2.97
C VAL A 305 -19.47 4.87 -2.64
#